data_cb6a03189ffd5643bae0aad84ba13c24
#
_entry.id   cb6a03189ffd5643bae0aad84ba13c24
#
_cell.length_a   1.000
_cell.length_b   1.000
_cell.length_c   1.000
_cell.angle_alpha   90.00
_cell.angle_beta   90.00
_cell.angle_gamma   90.00
#
_symmetry.space_group_name_H-M   'P 1'
#
loop_
_entity.id
_entity.type
_entity.pdbx_description
1 polymer ?
#
loop_
_entity_poly.entity_id
_entity_poly.type
_entity_poly.pdbx_seq_one_letter_code
_entity_poly.pdbx_strand_id
1 'polypeptide(L)'
;MMVRAQQARACDQTAIRQTGALELDSRRAAVVVLRKTGRVTRDDVRRLRREIFVDGCVTRDEADALFALDMSKCERDPEWTAFFVEAILDHVVWQSRPTGVVNESQAEWLIDRADMAKSISAFAVLVSVLSEAHRTPMWFLAAVKARAAQGWPGLDAALAAAVEEAATAAEASAV
;
A
#
# COMPACT_ATOMS: atom_id res chain seq x y z
N MET A 1 -32.00 -4.58 38.62
CA MET A 1 -30.78 -3.80 38.36
C MET A 1 -29.91 -4.29 37.18
N MET A 2 -30.12 -5.51 36.64
CA MET A 2 -29.30 -6.06 35.53
C MET A 2 -29.62 -5.49 34.12
N VAL A 3 -30.82 -5.03 33.85
CA VAL A 3 -31.24 -4.58 32.50
C VAL A 3 -30.58 -3.26 32.07
N ARG A 4 -30.30 -2.34 33.00
CA ARG A 4 -29.65 -1.05 32.69
C ARG A 4 -28.15 -1.18 32.27
N ALA A 5 -27.46 -2.19 32.81
CA ALA A 5 -26.05 -2.42 32.50
C ALA A 5 -25.84 -3.02 31.08
N GLN A 6 -26.80 -3.79 30.57
CA GLN A 6 -26.78 -4.34 29.22
C GLN A 6 -27.10 -3.29 28.16
N GLN A 7 -27.98 -2.35 28.42
CA GLN A 7 -28.32 -1.26 27.52
C GLN A 7 -27.14 -0.27 27.36
N ALA A 8 -26.40 0.04 28.44
CA ALA A 8 -25.22 0.91 28.38
C ALA A 8 -24.09 0.30 27.53
N ARG A 9 -23.85 -1.02 27.61
CA ARG A 9 -22.86 -1.71 26.82
C ARG A 9 -23.23 -1.80 25.31
N ALA A 10 -24.53 -1.93 25.02
CA ALA A 10 -25.00 -1.94 23.63
C ALA A 10 -24.88 -0.55 22.95
N CYS A 11 -25.16 0.53 23.70
CA CYS A 11 -24.98 1.90 23.22
C CYS A 11 -23.49 2.23 22.93
N ASP A 12 -22.57 1.78 23.79
CA ASP A 12 -21.14 2.02 23.64
C ASP A 12 -20.56 1.29 22.40
N GLN A 13 -20.97 0.04 22.19
CA GLN A 13 -20.56 -0.72 21.01
C GLN A 13 -21.13 -0.17 19.69
N THR A 14 -22.32 0.41 19.73
CA THR A 14 -22.92 1.03 18.54
C THR A 14 -22.24 2.35 18.20
N ALA A 15 -21.88 3.16 19.20
CA ALA A 15 -21.14 4.39 19.03
C ALA A 15 -19.73 4.13 18.43
N ILE A 16 -19.01 3.14 18.95
CA ILE A 16 -17.69 2.74 18.45
C ILE A 16 -17.77 2.26 16.98
N ARG A 17 -18.79 1.47 16.62
CA ARG A 17 -19.01 1.02 15.24
C ARG A 17 -19.39 2.17 14.30
N GLN A 18 -20.17 3.14 14.74
CA GLN A 18 -20.55 4.30 13.94
C GLN A 18 -19.39 5.25 13.74
N THR A 19 -18.55 5.48 14.75
CA THR A 19 -17.34 6.30 14.64
C THR A 19 -16.34 5.68 13.65
N GLY A 20 -16.09 4.37 13.72
CA GLY A 20 -15.22 3.66 12.79
C GLY A 20 -15.73 3.69 11.34
N ALA A 21 -17.05 3.57 11.11
CA ALA A 21 -17.63 3.65 9.77
C ALA A 21 -17.49 5.06 9.15
N LEU A 22 -17.69 6.12 9.95
CA LEU A 22 -17.53 7.50 9.52
C LEU A 22 -16.06 7.84 9.22
N GLU A 23 -15.10 7.30 9.96
CA GLU A 23 -13.68 7.44 9.69
C GLU A 23 -13.25 6.72 8.40
N LEU A 24 -13.73 5.50 8.16
CA LEU A 24 -13.47 4.75 6.92
C LEU A 24 -14.02 5.50 5.69
N ASP A 25 -15.22 6.07 5.79
CA ASP A 25 -15.80 6.88 4.71
C ASP A 25 -15.00 8.16 4.46
N SER A 26 -14.44 8.79 5.49
CA SER A 26 -13.60 9.97 5.37
C SER A 26 -12.28 9.66 4.64
N ARG A 27 -11.63 8.53 4.96
CA ARG A 27 -10.38 8.08 4.33
C ARG A 27 -10.59 7.75 2.85
N ARG A 28 -11.67 7.05 2.51
CA ARG A 28 -12.08 6.79 1.12
C ARG A 28 -12.37 8.08 0.37
N ALA A 29 -13.02 9.04 1.02
CA ALA A 29 -13.30 10.34 0.43
C ALA A 29 -12.03 11.10 0.08
N ALA A 30 -10.98 11.07 0.90
CA ALA A 30 -9.70 11.71 0.62
C ALA A 30 -9.07 11.16 -0.66
N VAL A 31 -9.02 9.84 -0.83
CA VAL A 31 -8.50 9.19 -2.05
C VAL A 31 -9.34 9.55 -3.29
N VAL A 32 -10.66 9.58 -3.16
CA VAL A 32 -11.58 9.95 -4.26
C VAL A 32 -11.36 11.40 -4.69
N VAL A 33 -11.15 12.31 -3.74
CA VAL A 33 -10.86 13.72 -4.05
C VAL A 33 -9.54 13.86 -4.81
N LEU A 34 -8.48 13.17 -4.38
CA LEU A 34 -7.18 13.20 -5.06
C LEU A 34 -7.26 12.69 -6.51
N ARG A 35 -8.05 11.65 -6.76
CA ARG A 35 -8.29 11.17 -8.14
C ARG A 35 -8.94 12.24 -9.04
N LYS A 36 -9.74 13.12 -8.48
CA LYS A 36 -10.41 14.21 -9.23
C LYS A 36 -9.51 15.42 -9.49
N THR A 37 -8.52 15.66 -8.62
CA THR A 37 -7.60 16.81 -8.76
C THR A 37 -6.56 16.59 -9.85
N GLY A 38 -6.36 15.36 -10.31
CA GLY A 38 -5.39 15.02 -11.36
C GLY A 38 -3.91 15.10 -10.92
N ARG A 39 -3.65 15.41 -9.66
CA ARG A 39 -2.30 15.52 -9.11
C ARG A 39 -2.26 15.07 -7.65
N VAL A 40 -1.22 14.34 -7.28
CA VAL A 40 -0.90 13.97 -5.89
C VAL A 40 0.38 14.69 -5.49
N THR A 41 0.25 15.66 -4.59
CA THR A 41 1.37 16.45 -4.10
C THR A 41 2.06 15.78 -2.89
N ARG A 42 3.24 16.26 -2.53
CA ARG A 42 3.94 15.84 -1.31
C ARG A 42 3.09 16.03 -0.04
N ASP A 43 2.35 17.10 0.06
CA ASP A 43 1.48 17.36 1.21
C ASP A 43 0.28 16.42 1.25
N ASP A 44 -0.23 16.00 0.08
CA ASP A 44 -1.26 14.97 -0.01
C ASP A 44 -0.72 13.61 0.44
N VAL A 45 0.49 13.24 0.06
CA VAL A 45 1.15 12.01 0.54
C VAL A 45 1.32 12.04 2.06
N ARG A 46 1.77 13.16 2.62
CA ARG A 46 1.90 13.33 4.07
C ARG A 46 0.56 13.26 4.80
N ARG A 47 -0.48 13.82 4.20
CA ARG A 47 -1.85 13.73 4.72
C ARG A 47 -2.36 12.30 4.70
N LEU A 48 -2.25 11.60 3.56
CA LEU A 48 -2.65 10.20 3.43
C LEU A 48 -1.92 9.30 4.44
N ARG A 49 -0.61 9.53 4.63
CA ARG A 49 0.17 8.80 5.63
C ARG A 49 -0.41 8.95 7.03
N ARG A 50 -0.80 10.16 7.44
CA ARG A 50 -1.42 10.41 8.75
C ARG A 50 -2.83 9.82 8.87
N GLU A 51 -3.60 9.84 7.79
CA GLU A 51 -4.98 9.35 7.76
C GLU A 51 -5.05 7.82 7.72
N ILE A 52 -4.17 7.17 6.95
CA ILE A 52 -4.15 5.71 6.78
C ILE A 52 -3.52 5.01 7.99
N PHE A 53 -2.46 5.57 8.57
CA PHE A 53 -1.77 4.96 9.70
C PHE A 53 -2.23 5.47 11.09
N VAL A 54 -3.41 6.06 11.19
CA VAL A 54 -3.95 6.57 12.47
C VAL A 54 -4.06 5.46 13.53
N ASP A 55 -4.52 4.28 13.12
CA ASP A 55 -4.70 3.10 13.99
C ASP A 55 -3.55 2.09 13.89
N GLY A 56 -2.49 2.43 13.13
CA GLY A 56 -1.36 1.54 12.88
C GLY A 56 -1.67 0.36 11.97
N CYS A 57 -2.81 0.40 11.26
CA CYS A 57 -3.26 -0.69 10.40
C CYS A 57 -3.78 -0.18 9.05
N VAL A 58 -3.36 -0.84 7.97
CA VAL A 58 -3.89 -0.62 6.62
C VAL A 58 -4.93 -1.68 6.31
N THR A 59 -6.17 -1.28 6.17
CA THR A 59 -7.27 -2.19 5.82
C THR A 59 -7.21 -2.60 4.34
N ARG A 60 -7.88 -3.69 3.98
CA ARG A 60 -8.00 -4.13 2.59
C ARG A 60 -8.62 -3.05 1.70
N ASP A 61 -9.64 -2.37 2.19
CA ASP A 61 -10.32 -1.32 1.45
C ASP A 61 -9.43 -0.09 1.22
N GLU A 62 -8.58 0.26 2.17
CA GLU A 62 -7.58 1.32 2.02
C GLU A 62 -6.49 0.92 1.03
N ALA A 63 -6.01 -0.31 1.09
CA ALA A 63 -5.07 -0.85 0.12
C ALA A 63 -5.65 -0.84 -1.30
N ASP A 64 -6.90 -1.28 -1.48
CA ASP A 64 -7.61 -1.21 -2.76
C ASP A 64 -7.80 0.24 -3.25
N ALA A 65 -8.07 1.19 -2.36
CA ALA A 65 -8.17 2.60 -2.70
C ALA A 65 -6.82 3.20 -3.13
N LEU A 66 -5.72 2.82 -2.49
CA LEU A 66 -4.36 3.22 -2.88
C LEU A 66 -3.99 2.67 -4.27
N PHE A 67 -4.29 1.41 -4.57
CA PHE A 67 -4.13 0.87 -5.92
C PHE A 67 -4.98 1.62 -6.95
N ALA A 68 -6.23 1.96 -6.61
CA ALA A 68 -7.09 2.74 -7.48
C ALA A 68 -6.56 4.15 -7.75
N LEU A 69 -5.87 4.78 -6.77
CA LEU A 69 -5.18 6.05 -6.97
C LEU A 69 -3.92 5.87 -7.82
N ASP A 70 -3.16 4.81 -7.61
CA ASP A 70 -1.96 4.49 -8.40
C ASP A 70 -2.30 4.18 -9.87
N MET A 71 -3.44 3.56 -10.15
CA MET A 71 -3.95 3.35 -11.52
C MET A 71 -4.46 4.62 -12.19
N SER A 72 -4.73 5.69 -11.43
CA SER A 72 -5.23 6.94 -12.01
C SER A 72 -4.13 7.66 -12.81
N LYS A 73 -4.52 8.43 -13.82
CA LYS A 73 -3.61 9.23 -14.66
C LYS A 73 -3.14 10.52 -13.94
N CYS A 74 -3.00 10.48 -12.61
CA CYS A 74 -2.54 11.62 -11.84
C CYS A 74 -1.02 11.75 -11.91
N GLU A 75 -0.51 12.98 -12.00
CA GLU A 75 0.88 13.27 -11.70
C GLU A 75 1.15 13.00 -10.22
N ARG A 76 2.27 12.36 -9.90
CA ARG A 76 2.59 11.97 -8.51
C ARG A 76 3.94 12.53 -8.10
N ASP A 77 3.98 12.99 -6.85
CA ASP A 77 5.23 13.37 -6.19
C ASP A 77 6.15 12.12 -6.07
N PRO A 78 7.47 12.28 -6.15
CA PRO A 78 8.42 11.16 -5.96
C PRO A 78 8.22 10.38 -4.65
N GLU A 79 7.75 11.03 -3.58
CA GLU A 79 7.45 10.36 -2.30
C GLU A 79 6.26 9.38 -2.38
N TRP A 80 5.45 9.43 -3.45
CA TRP A 80 4.31 8.54 -3.63
C TRP A 80 4.70 7.07 -3.62
N THR A 81 5.71 6.69 -4.40
CA THR A 81 6.13 5.28 -4.51
C THR A 81 6.56 4.73 -3.17
N ALA A 82 7.36 5.47 -2.40
CA ALA A 82 7.82 5.04 -1.09
C ALA A 82 6.65 4.86 -0.11
N PHE A 83 5.72 5.82 -0.08
CA PHE A 83 4.51 5.73 0.75
C PHE A 83 3.61 4.56 0.35
N PHE A 84 3.38 4.37 -0.95
CA PHE A 84 2.54 3.31 -1.49
C PHE A 84 3.10 1.92 -1.15
N VAL A 85 4.42 1.74 -1.34
CA VAL A 85 5.11 0.49 -0.98
C VAL A 85 4.97 0.21 0.51
N GLU A 86 5.26 1.19 1.37
CA GLU A 86 5.14 1.06 2.83
C GLU A 86 3.72 0.62 3.25
N ALA A 87 2.69 1.28 2.73
CA ALA A 87 1.31 0.99 3.08
C ALA A 87 0.87 -0.43 2.65
N ILE A 88 1.24 -0.85 1.44
CA ILE A 88 0.86 -2.19 0.95
C ILE A 88 1.68 -3.29 1.63
N LEU A 89 2.96 -3.05 1.91
CA LEU A 89 3.79 -3.99 2.68
C LEU A 89 3.23 -4.20 4.09
N ASP A 90 2.85 -3.11 4.75
CA ASP A 90 2.26 -3.19 6.08
C ASP A 90 1.00 -4.06 6.07
N HIS A 91 0.10 -3.85 5.09
CA HIS A 91 -1.10 -4.65 4.93
C HIS A 91 -0.82 -6.13 4.66
N VAL A 92 0.09 -6.45 3.73
CA VAL A 92 0.27 -7.82 3.22
C VAL A 92 1.23 -8.63 4.08
N VAL A 93 2.30 -8.02 4.59
CA VAL A 93 3.41 -8.72 5.26
C VAL A 93 3.31 -8.60 6.78
N TRP A 94 3.08 -7.39 7.29
CA TRP A 94 3.25 -7.12 8.71
C TRP A 94 1.99 -7.23 9.55
N GLN A 95 0.81 -6.92 9.00
CA GLN A 95 -0.46 -7.03 9.70
C GLN A 95 -1.06 -8.44 9.65
N SER A 96 -0.64 -9.25 8.70
CA SER A 96 -1.07 -10.65 8.58
C SER A 96 -0.59 -11.52 9.73
N ARG A 97 -1.35 -12.56 10.05
CA ARG A 97 -0.93 -13.57 11.02
C ARG A 97 -0.74 -14.92 10.32
N PRO A 98 0.41 -15.57 10.47
CA PRO A 98 1.62 -15.13 11.18
C PRO A 98 2.32 -13.98 10.44
N THR A 99 2.90 -13.02 11.18
CA THR A 99 3.61 -11.87 10.64
C THR A 99 4.80 -12.30 9.77
N GLY A 100 5.00 -11.61 8.65
CA GLY A 100 6.06 -11.94 7.70
C GLY A 100 5.68 -13.08 6.75
N VAL A 101 4.47 -13.63 6.81
CA VAL A 101 4.01 -14.71 5.93
C VAL A 101 2.90 -14.19 5.02
N VAL A 102 3.15 -14.28 3.72
CA VAL A 102 2.16 -13.98 2.68
C VAL A 102 1.49 -15.27 2.26
N ASN A 103 0.19 -15.39 2.46
CA ASN A 103 -0.59 -16.57 2.06
C ASN A 103 -0.99 -16.52 0.58
N GLU A 104 -1.55 -17.64 0.07
CA GLU A 104 -1.97 -17.77 -1.33
C GLU A 104 -2.95 -16.65 -1.75
N SER A 105 -4.00 -16.43 -0.97
CA SER A 105 -5.04 -15.44 -1.29
C SER A 105 -4.50 -14.00 -1.30
N GLN A 106 -3.55 -13.67 -0.42
CA GLN A 106 -2.89 -12.37 -0.41
C GLN A 106 -1.97 -12.20 -1.62
N ALA A 107 -1.22 -13.23 -1.97
CA ALA A 107 -0.32 -13.22 -3.11
C ALA A 107 -1.12 -13.11 -4.44
N GLU A 108 -2.20 -13.85 -4.59
CA GLU A 108 -3.10 -13.77 -5.75
C GLU A 108 -3.68 -12.35 -5.89
N TRP A 109 -4.24 -11.82 -4.81
CA TRP A 109 -4.77 -10.46 -4.82
C TRP A 109 -3.72 -9.42 -5.20
N LEU A 110 -2.52 -9.53 -4.62
CA LEU A 110 -1.46 -8.56 -4.88
C LEU A 110 -1.03 -8.59 -6.35
N ILE A 111 -0.90 -9.78 -6.92
CA ILE A 111 -0.59 -9.98 -8.33
C ILE A 111 -1.70 -9.39 -9.22
N ASP A 112 -2.96 -9.67 -8.90
CA ASP A 112 -4.10 -9.14 -9.68
C ASP A 112 -4.13 -7.60 -9.65
N ARG A 113 -3.91 -6.99 -8.49
CA ARG A 113 -3.84 -5.52 -8.36
C ARG A 113 -2.66 -4.93 -9.12
N ALA A 114 -1.50 -5.56 -9.02
CA ALA A 114 -0.32 -5.13 -9.75
C ALA A 114 -0.50 -5.23 -11.27
N ASP A 115 -1.11 -6.31 -11.76
CA ASP A 115 -1.41 -6.50 -13.19
C ASP A 115 -2.43 -5.48 -13.72
N MET A 116 -3.35 -5.05 -12.89
CA MET A 116 -4.29 -3.98 -13.24
C MET A 116 -3.61 -2.61 -13.28
N ALA A 117 -2.71 -2.34 -12.34
CA ALA A 117 -2.02 -1.05 -12.23
C ALA A 117 -0.92 -0.89 -13.28
N LYS A 118 -0.12 -1.91 -13.51
CA LYS A 118 1.05 -1.93 -14.42
C LYS A 118 1.95 -0.70 -14.24
N SER A 119 2.14 -0.27 -13.00
CA SER A 119 2.93 0.90 -12.63
C SER A 119 4.25 0.51 -11.99
N ILE A 120 5.21 1.44 -11.97
CA ILE A 120 6.48 1.29 -11.27
C ILE A 120 6.24 1.07 -9.77
N SER A 121 5.32 1.82 -9.17
CA SER A 121 4.97 1.69 -7.76
C SER A 121 4.44 0.29 -7.43
N ALA A 122 3.54 -0.24 -8.26
CA ALA A 122 3.01 -1.60 -8.09
C ALA A 122 4.10 -2.67 -8.25
N PHE A 123 5.01 -2.50 -9.21
CA PHE A 123 6.14 -3.41 -9.35
C PHE A 123 7.10 -3.34 -8.14
N ALA A 124 7.38 -2.13 -7.64
CA ALA A 124 8.19 -1.94 -6.44
C ALA A 124 7.60 -2.67 -5.22
N VAL A 125 6.26 -2.65 -5.06
CA VAL A 125 5.58 -3.46 -4.02
C VAL A 125 5.90 -4.95 -4.17
N LEU A 126 5.78 -5.52 -5.38
CA LEU A 126 6.05 -6.94 -5.60
C LEU A 126 7.49 -7.33 -5.21
N VAL A 127 8.46 -6.49 -5.58
CA VAL A 127 9.87 -6.69 -5.24
C VAL A 127 10.09 -6.56 -3.74
N SER A 128 9.51 -5.55 -3.10
CA SER A 128 9.64 -5.34 -1.66
C SER A 128 9.01 -6.46 -0.85
N VAL A 129 7.88 -7.02 -1.28
CA VAL A 129 7.28 -8.20 -0.64
C VAL A 129 8.23 -9.40 -0.72
N LEU A 130 8.91 -9.63 -1.85
CA LEU A 130 9.90 -10.71 -1.96
C LEU A 130 11.12 -10.47 -1.07
N SER A 131 11.51 -9.22 -0.83
CA SER A 131 12.64 -8.85 0.00
C SER A 131 12.35 -8.97 1.50
N GLU A 132 11.14 -8.58 1.92
CA GLU A 132 10.79 -8.44 3.34
C GLU A 132 10.00 -9.60 3.91
N ALA A 133 9.23 -10.33 3.10
CA ALA A 133 8.48 -11.47 3.58
C ALA A 133 9.40 -12.65 3.89
N HIS A 134 9.25 -13.23 5.08
CA HIS A 134 9.97 -14.46 5.46
C HIS A 134 9.50 -15.67 4.67
N ARG A 135 8.24 -15.65 4.21
CA ARG A 135 7.63 -16.74 3.45
C ARG A 135 6.57 -16.23 2.50
N THR A 136 6.67 -16.66 1.23
CA THR A 136 5.70 -16.43 0.17
C THR A 136 5.32 -17.76 -0.50
N PRO A 137 4.20 -17.84 -1.23
CA PRO A 137 3.91 -19.00 -2.08
C PRO A 137 5.04 -19.26 -3.06
N MET A 138 5.30 -20.53 -3.37
CA MET A 138 6.42 -20.94 -4.24
C MET A 138 6.34 -20.32 -5.64
N TRP A 139 5.14 -20.12 -6.14
CA TRP A 139 4.90 -19.56 -7.48
C TRP A 139 5.11 -18.03 -7.53
N PHE A 140 5.06 -17.32 -6.38
CA PHE A 140 5.06 -15.86 -6.34
C PHE A 140 6.34 -15.25 -6.93
N LEU A 141 7.51 -15.81 -6.61
CA LEU A 141 8.80 -15.38 -7.20
C LEU A 141 8.80 -15.52 -8.74
N ALA A 142 8.30 -16.64 -9.24
CA ALA A 142 8.22 -16.87 -10.69
C ALA A 142 7.26 -15.87 -11.36
N ALA A 143 6.14 -15.56 -10.71
CA ALA A 143 5.17 -14.58 -11.18
C ALA A 143 5.76 -13.17 -11.25
N VAL A 144 6.54 -12.74 -10.24
CA VAL A 144 7.23 -11.43 -10.24
C VAL A 144 8.30 -11.36 -11.33
N LYS A 145 9.12 -12.42 -11.48
CA LYS A 145 10.12 -12.50 -12.56
C LYS A 145 9.51 -12.43 -13.95
N ALA A 146 8.37 -13.08 -14.18
CA ALA A 146 7.66 -13.02 -15.46
C ALA A 146 7.23 -11.58 -15.79
N ARG A 147 6.79 -10.81 -14.81
CA ARG A 147 6.39 -9.40 -14.98
C ARG A 147 7.59 -8.47 -15.21
N ALA A 148 8.70 -8.72 -14.55
CA ALA A 148 9.95 -8.04 -14.84
C ALA A 148 10.38 -8.24 -16.30
N ALA A 149 10.28 -9.46 -16.82
CA ALA A 149 10.64 -9.79 -18.20
C ALA A 149 9.68 -9.20 -19.24
N GLN A 150 8.44 -8.89 -18.88
CA GLN A 150 7.46 -8.26 -19.77
C GLN A 150 7.69 -6.77 -20.00
N GLY A 151 8.61 -6.14 -19.26
CA GLY A 151 8.95 -4.72 -19.41
C GLY A 151 7.76 -3.81 -19.09
N TRP A 152 7.41 -3.66 -17.84
CA TRP A 152 6.34 -2.72 -17.45
C TRP A 152 6.75 -1.28 -17.79
N PRO A 153 5.82 -0.40 -18.21
CA PRO A 153 6.11 0.96 -18.59
C PRO A 153 6.91 1.70 -17.51
N GLY A 154 8.07 2.22 -17.87
CA GLY A 154 8.95 2.97 -16.95
C GLY A 154 9.85 2.13 -16.06
N LEU A 155 9.79 0.79 -16.10
CA LEU A 155 10.65 -0.07 -15.28
C LEU A 155 12.13 0.12 -15.61
N ASP A 156 12.48 0.19 -16.89
CA ASP A 156 13.87 0.38 -17.31
C ASP A 156 14.43 1.72 -16.84
N ALA A 157 13.63 2.78 -16.90
CA ALA A 157 14.01 4.10 -16.39
C ALA A 157 14.17 4.12 -14.87
N ALA A 158 13.29 3.42 -14.13
CA ALA A 158 13.38 3.32 -12.69
C ALA A 158 14.58 2.49 -12.24
N LEU A 159 14.90 1.41 -12.94
CA LEU A 159 16.10 0.61 -12.68
C LEU A 159 17.39 1.39 -12.99
N ALA A 160 17.42 2.15 -14.08
CA ALA A 160 18.56 2.99 -14.41
C ALA A 160 18.80 4.07 -13.34
N ALA A 161 17.75 4.75 -12.88
CA ALA A 161 17.82 5.74 -11.81
C ALA A 161 18.30 5.13 -10.48
N ALA A 162 17.81 3.95 -10.10
CA ALA A 162 18.23 3.26 -8.89
C ALA A 162 19.72 2.83 -8.94
N VAL A 163 20.22 2.43 -10.11
CA VAL A 163 21.64 2.10 -10.30
C VAL A 163 22.52 3.34 -10.16
N GLU A 164 22.09 4.47 -10.71
CA GLU A 164 22.80 5.74 -10.61
C GLU A 164 22.84 6.27 -9.17
N GLU A 165 21.73 6.17 -8.44
CA GLU A 165 21.66 6.54 -7.03
C GLU A 165 22.56 5.65 -6.16
N ALA A 166 22.58 4.34 -6.40
CA ALA A 166 23.46 3.41 -5.70
C ALA A 166 24.94 3.70 -6.00
N ALA A 167 25.30 4.05 -7.23
CA ALA A 167 26.65 4.43 -7.61
C ALA A 167 27.11 5.72 -6.89
N THR A 168 26.26 6.74 -6.87
CA THR A 168 26.55 8.01 -6.18
C THR A 168 26.67 7.84 -4.66
N ALA A 169 25.83 6.98 -4.05
CA ALA A 169 25.91 6.65 -2.64
C ALA A 169 27.20 5.88 -2.27
N ALA A 170 27.66 5.00 -3.16
CA ALA A 170 28.91 4.27 -2.97
C ALA A 170 30.13 5.20 -3.04
N GLU A 171 30.15 6.17 -3.96
CA GLU A 171 31.21 7.18 -4.07
C GLU A 171 31.24 8.11 -2.84
N ALA A 172 30.08 8.52 -2.33
CA ALA A 172 29.98 9.35 -1.13
C ALA A 172 30.44 8.64 0.15
N SER A 173 30.37 7.31 0.18
CA SER A 173 30.80 6.48 1.33
C SER A 173 32.30 6.14 1.30
N ALA A 174 32.99 6.42 0.20
CA ALA A 174 34.42 6.12 0.00
C ALA A 174 35.35 7.29 0.34
N VAL A 175 34.82 8.45 0.74
CA VAL A 175 35.55 9.66 1.18
C VAL A 175 35.51 9.79 2.69
#